data_e41616fa893dae1c7212d735d11b7ce6
#
_entry.id   e41616fa893dae1c7212d735d11b7ce6
#
_cell.length_a   1.000
_cell.length_b   1.000
_cell.length_c   1.000
_cell.angle_alpha   90.00
_cell.angle_beta   90.00
_cell.angle_gamma   90.00
#
_symmetry.space_group_name_H-M   'P 1'
#
loop_
_entity.id
_entity.type
_entity.pdbx_description
1 polymer ?
#
loop_
_entity_poly.entity_id
_entity_poly.type
_entity_poly.pdbx_seq_one_letter_code
_entity_poly.pdbx_strand_id
1 'polypeptide(L)'
;MSKQITAIIVGAGHRAILYSLYALEHPDELKIVGVADPDPIRRKKVAEMHGFGEEMCFRSAEELAERPKLADAVINGTMDRQHVPTAVPLLRAGYDMLLEKPFAISEEEVYYLYKVVKETGRKVMICHVLRYAPFYVAIKQRLLSGEIGDIINIQATEHVSYHHLAVSFVRGKWGNEEKCGAPMLLAKCCHDMDLIMWLKSGVSPKQIASFGSDFQFDPAKKPAGAGKRCLVDCQCEETCLYSAKKHYLDHPDRWAFYVWDCLENIEEPTLEDKRKSLMTDNIHGRCVWDCEHTVVDHQSVLMNFADGATATLNMIGGTAKPERNIHIIGTKGEIKGVFDDSVFTVRTIDTASEKGWNEEVVDLKIGGDKSGMTGSHGGGDLRLVEDFVHVLQGEEPSISCTTIKDSINGHLGVFCAERARKESAVIPMPDIR
;
A
#
# COMPACT_ATOMS: atom_id res chain seq x y z
N MET A 1 -2.11 8.77 -33.28
CA MET A 1 -2.69 7.97 -32.19
C MET A 1 -1.51 7.40 -31.41
N SER A 2 -1.51 7.52 -30.09
CA SER A 2 -0.54 6.86 -29.22
C SER A 2 -0.63 5.33 -29.39
N LYS A 3 0.46 4.62 -29.16
CA LYS A 3 0.49 3.16 -29.26
C LYS A 3 -0.34 2.57 -28.11
N GLN A 4 -1.33 1.71 -28.41
CA GLN A 4 -1.98 0.89 -27.37
C GLN A 4 -0.93 0.00 -26.69
N ILE A 5 -0.85 0.07 -25.37
CA ILE A 5 0.03 -0.77 -24.56
C ILE A 5 -0.67 -2.09 -24.26
N THR A 6 0.08 -3.20 -24.36
CA THR A 6 -0.40 -4.51 -23.94
C THR A 6 0.24 -4.93 -22.62
N ALA A 7 -0.54 -5.53 -21.71
CA ALA A 7 -0.04 -6.01 -20.44
C ALA A 7 -0.57 -7.40 -20.07
N ILE A 8 0.21 -8.12 -19.26
CA ILE A 8 -0.16 -9.41 -18.65
C ILE A 8 -0.21 -9.24 -17.14
N ILE A 9 -1.26 -9.74 -16.50
CA ILE A 9 -1.39 -9.75 -15.04
C ILE A 9 -0.55 -10.90 -14.48
N VAL A 10 0.26 -10.62 -13.45
CA VAL A 10 1.05 -11.61 -12.72
C VAL A 10 0.64 -11.57 -11.25
N GLY A 11 -0.01 -12.63 -10.77
CA GLY A 11 -0.71 -12.64 -9.50
C GLY A 11 -2.06 -11.94 -9.59
N ALA A 12 -3.12 -12.69 -9.92
CA ALA A 12 -4.48 -12.20 -10.14
C ALA A 12 -5.25 -11.95 -8.81
N GLY A 13 -4.59 -11.34 -7.84
CA GLY A 13 -5.17 -10.89 -6.58
C GLY A 13 -5.95 -9.58 -6.74
N HIS A 14 -6.63 -9.17 -5.65
CA HIS A 14 -7.49 -7.98 -5.63
C HIS A 14 -6.82 -6.72 -6.22
N ARG A 15 -5.54 -6.46 -5.88
CA ARG A 15 -4.83 -5.25 -6.34
C ARG A 15 -4.59 -5.25 -7.85
N ALA A 16 -4.06 -6.34 -8.40
CA ALA A 16 -3.79 -6.45 -9.82
C ALA A 16 -5.08 -6.34 -10.66
N ILE A 17 -6.17 -6.93 -10.17
CA ILE A 17 -7.49 -6.80 -10.80
C ILE A 17 -7.94 -5.34 -10.82
N LEU A 18 -7.81 -4.62 -9.69
CA LEU A 18 -8.20 -3.21 -9.62
C LEU A 18 -7.42 -2.36 -10.65
N TYR A 19 -6.11 -2.57 -10.80
CA TYR A 19 -5.32 -1.87 -11.82
C TYR A 19 -5.75 -2.23 -13.25
N SER A 20 -6.14 -3.47 -13.48
CA SER A 20 -6.57 -3.93 -14.80
C SER A 20 -7.90 -3.32 -15.28
N LEU A 21 -8.70 -2.77 -14.36
CA LEU A 21 -9.95 -2.08 -14.70
C LEU A 21 -9.72 -0.87 -15.60
N TYR A 22 -8.54 -0.23 -15.51
CA TYR A 22 -8.17 0.84 -16.43
C TYR A 22 -8.29 0.42 -17.90
N ALA A 23 -7.94 -0.82 -18.23
CA ALA A 23 -8.06 -1.34 -19.60
C ALA A 23 -9.52 -1.47 -20.09
N LEU A 24 -10.47 -1.59 -19.17
CA LEU A 24 -11.90 -1.63 -19.52
C LEU A 24 -12.49 -0.22 -19.72
N GLU A 25 -11.96 0.77 -19.00
CA GLU A 25 -12.35 2.16 -19.10
C GLU A 25 -11.65 2.87 -20.29
N HIS A 26 -10.39 2.48 -20.58
CA HIS A 26 -9.52 3.08 -21.60
C HIS A 26 -8.95 2.00 -22.56
N PRO A 27 -9.83 1.29 -23.32
CA PRO A 27 -9.40 0.15 -24.16
C PRO A 27 -8.48 0.55 -25.31
N ASP A 28 -8.47 1.83 -25.71
CA ASP A 28 -7.58 2.34 -26.76
C ASP A 28 -6.13 2.57 -26.24
N GLU A 29 -5.95 2.68 -24.95
CA GLU A 29 -4.65 2.96 -24.30
C GLU A 29 -4.00 1.71 -23.73
N LEU A 30 -4.76 0.87 -23.01
CA LEU A 30 -4.29 -0.36 -22.37
C LEU A 30 -5.14 -1.55 -22.77
N LYS A 31 -4.51 -2.68 -23.05
CA LYS A 31 -5.18 -3.97 -23.25
C LYS A 31 -4.52 -5.05 -22.39
N ILE A 32 -5.30 -5.71 -21.55
CA ILE A 32 -4.85 -6.92 -20.86
C ILE A 32 -4.99 -8.10 -21.82
N VAL A 33 -3.88 -8.80 -22.06
CA VAL A 33 -3.80 -9.88 -23.06
C VAL A 33 -3.49 -11.24 -22.47
N GLY A 34 -3.25 -11.34 -21.15
CA GLY A 34 -2.95 -12.61 -20.50
C GLY A 34 -2.88 -12.50 -18.99
N VAL A 35 -2.74 -13.65 -18.33
CA VAL A 35 -2.63 -13.78 -16.87
C VAL A 35 -1.70 -14.92 -16.47
N ALA A 36 -0.91 -14.69 -15.42
CA ALA A 36 -0.11 -15.71 -14.75
C ALA A 36 -0.50 -15.76 -13.27
N ASP A 37 -1.12 -16.87 -12.84
CA ASP A 37 -1.53 -17.10 -11.44
C ASP A 37 -1.61 -18.62 -11.20
N PRO A 38 -1.20 -19.16 -10.04
CA PRO A 38 -1.33 -20.58 -9.75
C PRO A 38 -2.78 -21.06 -9.68
N ASP A 39 -3.73 -20.18 -9.30
CA ASP A 39 -5.14 -20.51 -9.15
C ASP A 39 -5.87 -20.54 -10.52
N PRO A 40 -6.40 -21.69 -10.97
CA PRO A 40 -7.13 -21.78 -12.24
C PRO A 40 -8.44 -20.97 -12.25
N ILE A 41 -9.08 -20.78 -11.09
CA ILE A 41 -10.32 -20.00 -10.99
C ILE A 41 -10.02 -18.53 -11.28
N ARG A 42 -8.95 -18.02 -10.68
CA ARG A 42 -8.51 -16.63 -10.89
C ARG A 42 -8.09 -16.39 -12.35
N ARG A 43 -7.33 -17.32 -12.94
CA ARG A 43 -6.97 -17.22 -14.37
C ARG A 43 -8.20 -17.15 -15.27
N LYS A 44 -9.18 -18.06 -15.05
CA LYS A 44 -10.43 -18.07 -15.80
C LYS A 44 -11.21 -16.77 -15.67
N LYS A 45 -11.40 -16.25 -14.45
CA LYS A 45 -12.09 -14.97 -14.20
C LYS A 45 -11.44 -13.79 -14.95
N VAL A 46 -10.10 -13.73 -14.95
CA VAL A 46 -9.37 -12.67 -15.67
C VAL A 46 -9.51 -12.81 -17.18
N ALA A 47 -9.40 -14.04 -17.71
CA ALA A 47 -9.56 -14.32 -19.13
C ALA A 47 -10.98 -13.94 -19.63
N GLU A 48 -12.01 -14.28 -18.87
CA GLU A 48 -13.40 -13.89 -19.17
C GLU A 48 -13.60 -12.36 -19.09
N MET A 49 -13.03 -11.71 -18.07
CA MET A 49 -13.12 -10.24 -17.87
C MET A 49 -12.51 -9.45 -19.03
N HIS A 50 -11.37 -9.89 -19.56
CA HIS A 50 -10.59 -9.17 -20.57
C HIS A 50 -10.65 -9.77 -21.98
N GLY A 51 -11.34 -10.92 -22.16
CA GLY A 51 -11.67 -11.50 -23.46
C GLY A 51 -10.49 -12.12 -24.21
N PHE A 52 -9.60 -12.85 -23.52
CA PHE A 52 -8.51 -13.62 -24.14
C PHE A 52 -8.65 -15.11 -23.88
N GLY A 53 -7.98 -15.96 -24.71
CA GLY A 53 -8.08 -17.40 -24.64
C GLY A 53 -7.17 -18.06 -23.60
N GLU A 54 -7.38 -19.38 -23.40
CA GLU A 54 -6.63 -20.18 -22.41
C GLU A 54 -5.12 -20.25 -22.75
N GLU A 55 -4.73 -20.08 -24.01
CA GLU A 55 -3.36 -20.04 -24.48
C GLU A 55 -2.55 -18.85 -23.88
N MET A 56 -3.25 -17.85 -23.33
CA MET A 56 -2.66 -16.69 -22.63
C MET A 56 -2.78 -16.80 -21.10
N CYS A 57 -3.13 -17.98 -20.59
CA CYS A 57 -3.21 -18.30 -19.17
C CYS A 57 -2.01 -19.15 -18.73
N PHE A 58 -1.16 -18.58 -17.87
CA PHE A 58 0.06 -19.19 -17.35
C PHE A 58 -0.11 -19.55 -15.86
N ARG A 59 0.57 -20.61 -15.40
CA ARG A 59 0.48 -21.06 -13.99
C ARG A 59 1.39 -20.24 -13.07
N SER A 60 2.45 -19.63 -13.61
CA SER A 60 3.41 -18.86 -12.85
C SER A 60 4.12 -17.81 -13.71
N ALA A 61 4.82 -16.89 -13.04
CA ALA A 61 5.67 -15.90 -13.67
C ALA A 61 6.85 -16.55 -14.45
N GLU A 62 7.37 -17.67 -13.95
CA GLU A 62 8.45 -18.41 -14.58
C GLU A 62 7.98 -19.03 -15.91
N GLU A 63 6.80 -19.68 -15.92
CA GLU A 63 6.20 -20.21 -17.14
C GLU A 63 6.00 -19.12 -18.20
N LEU A 64 5.56 -17.93 -17.79
CA LEU A 64 5.45 -16.77 -18.67
C LEU A 64 6.83 -16.30 -19.17
N ALA A 65 7.84 -16.24 -18.29
CA ALA A 65 9.18 -15.77 -18.63
C ALA A 65 9.93 -16.71 -19.61
N GLU A 66 9.55 -17.99 -19.68
CA GLU A 66 10.09 -18.96 -20.63
C GLU A 66 9.53 -18.80 -22.06
N ARG A 67 8.46 -18.01 -22.22
CA ARG A 67 7.87 -17.73 -23.54
C ARG A 67 8.57 -16.55 -24.20
N PRO A 68 8.52 -16.45 -25.55
CA PRO A 68 8.82 -15.19 -26.21
C PRO A 68 8.00 -14.05 -25.62
N LYS A 69 8.52 -12.83 -25.64
CA LYS A 69 7.78 -11.66 -25.12
C LYS A 69 6.41 -11.52 -25.78
N LEU A 70 5.32 -11.61 -25.00
CA LEU A 70 3.93 -11.65 -25.47
C LEU A 70 3.18 -10.32 -25.28
N ALA A 71 3.73 -9.39 -24.49
CA ALA A 71 3.12 -8.09 -24.21
C ALA A 71 4.22 -7.02 -24.00
N ASP A 72 3.83 -5.76 -23.98
CA ASP A 72 4.76 -4.65 -23.68
C ASP A 72 5.19 -4.67 -22.22
N ALA A 73 4.24 -4.93 -21.30
CA ALA A 73 4.46 -4.84 -19.86
C ALA A 73 3.76 -5.97 -19.07
N VAL A 74 4.06 -6.01 -17.78
CA VAL A 74 3.36 -6.82 -16.79
C VAL A 74 2.86 -5.96 -15.63
N ILE A 75 1.69 -6.31 -15.07
CA ILE A 75 1.18 -5.79 -13.79
C ILE A 75 1.42 -6.88 -12.76
N ASN A 76 2.42 -6.70 -11.91
CA ASN A 76 2.83 -7.69 -10.92
C ASN A 76 2.19 -7.37 -9.55
N GLY A 77 1.15 -8.10 -9.20
CA GLY A 77 0.44 -8.03 -7.92
C GLY A 77 0.51 -9.32 -7.13
N THR A 78 1.64 -10.01 -7.19
CA THR A 78 1.91 -11.21 -6.38
C THR A 78 1.98 -10.88 -4.89
N MET A 79 2.27 -11.86 -4.03
CA MET A 79 2.47 -11.61 -2.60
C MET A 79 3.86 -11.01 -2.32
N ASP A 80 3.96 -10.27 -1.22
CA ASP A 80 5.14 -9.49 -0.84
C ASP A 80 6.48 -10.24 -1.02
N ARG A 81 6.56 -11.51 -0.55
CA ARG A 81 7.73 -12.38 -0.73
C ARG A 81 8.01 -12.79 -2.18
N GLN A 82 7.04 -12.65 -3.06
CA GLN A 82 7.14 -13.10 -4.45
C GLN A 82 7.45 -11.94 -5.41
N HIS A 83 7.43 -10.68 -4.95
CA HIS A 83 7.62 -9.53 -5.83
C HIS A 83 8.95 -9.60 -6.57
N VAL A 84 10.08 -9.73 -5.87
CA VAL A 84 11.40 -9.81 -6.50
C VAL A 84 11.61 -11.12 -7.27
N PRO A 85 11.30 -12.31 -6.69
CA PRO A 85 11.39 -13.57 -7.43
C PRO A 85 10.63 -13.60 -8.75
N THR A 86 9.42 -13.03 -8.82
CA THR A 86 8.61 -12.99 -10.05
C THR A 86 9.01 -11.84 -10.98
N ALA A 87 9.46 -10.71 -10.44
CA ALA A 87 9.85 -9.55 -11.24
C ALA A 87 11.13 -9.81 -12.05
N VAL A 88 12.15 -10.40 -11.43
CA VAL A 88 13.47 -10.55 -12.05
C VAL A 88 13.45 -11.35 -13.37
N PRO A 89 12.85 -12.55 -13.46
CA PRO A 89 12.79 -13.28 -14.71
C PRO A 89 12.02 -12.53 -15.81
N LEU A 90 10.94 -11.83 -15.46
CA LEU A 90 10.12 -11.06 -16.40
C LEU A 90 10.84 -9.82 -16.93
N LEU A 91 11.59 -9.10 -16.08
CA LEU A 91 12.43 -7.98 -16.51
C LEU A 91 13.53 -8.44 -17.48
N ARG A 92 14.15 -9.60 -17.21
CA ARG A 92 15.14 -10.22 -18.10
C ARG A 92 14.52 -10.72 -19.41
N ALA A 93 13.26 -11.14 -19.39
CA ALA A 93 12.48 -11.47 -20.58
C ALA A 93 12.04 -10.22 -21.39
N GLY A 94 12.35 -9.02 -20.89
CA GLY A 94 12.16 -7.75 -21.59
C GLY A 94 10.84 -7.04 -21.34
N TYR A 95 10.06 -7.44 -20.34
CA TYR A 95 8.83 -6.74 -19.95
C TYR A 95 9.15 -5.49 -19.13
N ASP A 96 8.45 -4.39 -19.40
CA ASP A 96 8.32 -3.28 -18.48
C ASP A 96 7.32 -3.66 -17.38
N MET A 97 7.31 -2.96 -16.22
CA MET A 97 6.57 -3.49 -15.07
C MET A 97 5.91 -2.42 -14.22
N LEU A 98 4.63 -2.63 -13.89
CA LEU A 98 3.95 -2.01 -12.75
C LEU A 98 3.99 -3.03 -11.61
N LEU A 99 4.72 -2.70 -10.51
CA LEU A 99 5.02 -3.62 -9.42
C LEU A 99 4.34 -3.20 -8.12
N GLU A 100 3.56 -4.12 -7.52
CA GLU A 100 2.92 -3.86 -6.23
C GLU A 100 3.93 -3.65 -5.11
N LYS A 101 3.47 -2.85 -4.13
CA LYS A 101 4.21 -2.57 -2.89
C LYS A 101 3.87 -3.61 -1.79
N PRO A 102 4.78 -3.85 -0.86
CA PRO A 102 6.18 -3.42 -0.84
C PRO A 102 6.97 -4.15 -1.93
N PHE A 103 7.73 -3.45 -2.75
CA PHE A 103 8.38 -4.05 -3.91
C PHE A 103 9.56 -4.99 -3.55
N ALA A 104 10.00 -4.99 -2.30
CA ALA A 104 11.03 -5.86 -1.74
C ALA A 104 10.83 -6.03 -0.23
N ILE A 105 11.28 -7.13 0.35
CA ILE A 105 11.14 -7.45 1.78
C ILE A 105 12.47 -7.38 2.54
N SER A 106 13.57 -7.04 1.89
CA SER A 106 14.87 -6.81 2.51
C SER A 106 15.70 -5.76 1.75
N GLU A 107 16.73 -5.22 2.40
CA GLU A 107 17.66 -4.28 1.75
C GLU A 107 18.37 -4.94 0.56
N GLU A 108 18.76 -6.22 0.68
CA GLU A 108 19.42 -6.99 -0.37
C GLU A 108 18.51 -7.12 -1.60
N GLU A 109 17.22 -7.39 -1.40
CA GLU A 109 16.24 -7.46 -2.50
C GLU A 109 16.05 -6.11 -3.17
N VAL A 110 16.02 -5.00 -2.41
CA VAL A 110 15.96 -3.63 -2.97
C VAL A 110 17.13 -3.39 -3.92
N TYR A 111 18.36 -3.65 -3.46
CA TYR A 111 19.56 -3.45 -4.29
C TYR A 111 19.62 -4.41 -5.47
N TYR A 112 19.23 -5.66 -5.27
CA TYR A 112 19.21 -6.65 -6.34
C TYR A 112 18.22 -6.29 -7.44
N LEU A 113 17.00 -5.94 -7.09
CA LEU A 113 15.99 -5.52 -8.07
C LEU A 113 16.43 -4.24 -8.81
N TYR A 114 16.93 -3.25 -8.08
CA TYR A 114 17.42 -2.01 -8.69
C TYR A 114 18.58 -2.27 -9.69
N LYS A 115 19.50 -3.15 -9.33
CA LYS A 115 20.58 -3.60 -10.23
C LYS A 115 20.01 -4.24 -11.50
N VAL A 116 19.05 -5.16 -11.38
CA VAL A 116 18.41 -5.82 -12.53
C VAL A 116 17.69 -4.81 -13.42
N VAL A 117 17.00 -3.83 -12.84
CA VAL A 117 16.34 -2.76 -13.60
C VAL A 117 17.37 -1.95 -14.39
N LYS A 118 18.52 -1.61 -13.79
CA LYS A 118 19.61 -0.90 -14.49
C LYS A 118 20.25 -1.75 -15.61
N GLU A 119 20.46 -3.04 -15.37
CA GLU A 119 21.04 -3.98 -16.35
C GLU A 119 20.12 -4.21 -17.54
N THR A 120 18.81 -4.31 -17.31
CA THR A 120 17.85 -4.60 -18.37
C THR A 120 17.34 -3.35 -19.10
N GLY A 121 17.49 -2.17 -18.49
CA GLY A 121 16.94 -0.92 -19.00
C GLY A 121 15.41 -0.88 -19.03
N ARG A 122 14.75 -1.75 -18.28
CA ARG A 122 13.28 -1.81 -18.23
C ARG A 122 12.70 -0.71 -17.34
N LYS A 123 11.52 -0.22 -17.72
CA LYS A 123 10.77 0.73 -16.92
C LYS A 123 10.04 -0.03 -15.83
N VAL A 124 10.27 0.34 -14.57
CA VAL A 124 9.58 -0.23 -13.41
C VAL A 124 9.00 0.90 -12.60
N MET A 125 7.68 0.90 -12.43
CA MET A 125 6.95 1.80 -11.54
C MET A 125 6.36 1.01 -10.38
N ILE A 126 6.46 1.59 -9.19
CA ILE A 126 6.00 0.96 -7.94
C ILE A 126 4.60 1.48 -7.60
N CYS A 127 3.72 0.62 -7.11
CA CYS A 127 2.33 0.97 -6.80
C CYS A 127 2.20 1.83 -5.52
N HIS A 128 2.94 2.94 -5.44
CA HIS A 128 2.76 3.96 -4.41
C HIS A 128 1.61 4.90 -4.78
N VAL A 129 0.41 4.36 -4.82
CA VAL A 129 -0.82 4.98 -5.31
C VAL A 129 -1.18 6.31 -4.62
N LEU A 130 -0.75 6.53 -3.38
CA LEU A 130 -1.04 7.77 -2.66
C LEU A 130 -0.38 9.01 -3.27
N ARG A 131 0.76 8.88 -3.97
CA ARG A 131 1.32 10.02 -4.73
C ARG A 131 0.38 10.54 -5.80
N TYR A 132 -0.52 9.68 -6.32
CA TYR A 132 -1.49 9.99 -7.36
C TYR A 132 -2.84 10.46 -6.82
N ALA A 133 -3.06 10.38 -5.52
CA ALA A 133 -4.27 10.92 -4.91
C ALA A 133 -4.29 12.46 -5.03
N PRO A 134 -5.38 13.06 -5.51
CA PRO A 134 -5.46 14.51 -5.75
C PRO A 134 -5.06 15.35 -4.55
N PHE A 135 -5.34 14.88 -3.34
CA PHE A 135 -4.95 15.54 -2.09
C PHE A 135 -3.43 15.73 -2.00
N TYR A 136 -2.65 14.67 -2.21
CA TYR A 136 -1.19 14.76 -2.13
C TYR A 136 -0.58 15.44 -3.36
N VAL A 137 -1.20 15.28 -4.55
CA VAL A 137 -0.79 16.02 -5.76
C VAL A 137 -0.92 17.51 -5.54
N ALA A 138 -2.06 17.98 -5.02
CA ALA A 138 -2.30 19.40 -4.74
C ALA A 138 -1.29 19.95 -3.71
N ILE A 139 -1.02 19.22 -2.62
CA ILE A 139 0.01 19.57 -1.65
C ILE A 139 1.39 19.67 -2.33
N LYS A 140 1.77 18.66 -3.14
CA LYS A 140 3.06 18.67 -3.83
C LYS A 140 3.22 19.85 -4.77
N GLN A 141 2.17 20.24 -5.49
CA GLN A 141 2.17 21.43 -6.35
C GLN A 141 2.42 22.72 -5.55
N ARG A 142 1.80 22.87 -4.36
CA ARG A 142 2.05 24.00 -3.46
C ARG A 142 3.50 24.03 -2.94
N LEU A 143 4.07 22.85 -2.65
CA LEU A 143 5.49 22.76 -2.26
C LEU A 143 6.43 23.16 -3.41
N LEU A 144 6.14 22.69 -4.63
CA LEU A 144 6.95 23.02 -5.83
C LEU A 144 6.85 24.49 -6.22
N SER A 145 5.72 25.17 -5.94
CA SER A 145 5.61 26.63 -6.16
C SER A 145 6.45 27.46 -5.18
N GLY A 146 6.97 26.85 -4.11
CA GLY A 146 7.72 27.55 -3.06
C GLY A 146 6.86 28.39 -2.12
N GLU A 147 5.54 28.19 -2.12
CA GLU A 147 4.57 29.01 -1.35
C GLU A 147 4.87 29.04 0.15
N ILE A 148 5.27 27.90 0.74
CA ILE A 148 5.65 27.82 2.15
C ILE A 148 7.17 27.88 2.38
N GLY A 149 7.96 28.11 1.34
CA GLY A 149 9.43 28.13 1.40
C GLY A 149 10.05 26.75 1.56
N ASP A 150 11.24 26.69 2.17
CA ASP A 150 11.97 25.44 2.42
C ASP A 150 11.33 24.65 3.55
N ILE A 151 11.13 23.35 3.35
CA ILE A 151 10.53 22.48 4.36
C ILE A 151 11.48 22.27 5.54
N ILE A 152 11.02 22.66 6.73
CA ILE A 152 11.72 22.50 8.02
C ILE A 152 11.33 21.18 8.66
N ASN A 153 10.02 20.86 8.64
CA ASN A 153 9.50 19.66 9.32
C ASN A 153 8.28 19.09 8.59
N ILE A 154 8.18 17.76 8.56
CA ILE A 154 6.99 17.02 8.11
C ILE A 154 6.50 16.16 9.27
N GLN A 155 5.22 16.25 9.60
CA GLN A 155 4.54 15.41 10.58
C GLN A 155 3.46 14.60 9.84
N ALA A 156 3.58 13.29 9.83
CA ALA A 156 2.61 12.39 9.21
C ALA A 156 2.08 11.39 10.24
N THR A 157 0.81 11.05 10.12
CA THR A 157 0.17 10.03 10.96
C THR A 157 -0.71 9.14 10.10
N GLU A 158 -0.60 7.82 10.31
CA GLU A 158 -1.51 6.81 9.78
C GLU A 158 -2.28 6.15 10.92
N HIS A 159 -3.58 6.40 10.98
CA HIS A 159 -4.51 5.74 11.87
C HIS A 159 -5.15 4.52 11.19
N VAL A 160 -4.72 3.33 11.58
CA VAL A 160 -5.29 2.07 11.10
C VAL A 160 -6.48 1.70 11.98
N SER A 161 -7.69 1.74 11.44
CA SER A 161 -8.88 1.42 12.22
C SER A 161 -8.82 0.03 12.86
N TYR A 162 -9.47 -0.13 14.01
CA TYR A 162 -9.47 -1.37 14.80
C TYR A 162 -9.91 -2.59 13.98
N HIS A 163 -10.89 -2.42 13.10
CA HIS A 163 -11.37 -3.52 12.25
C HIS A 163 -10.40 -3.82 11.09
N HIS A 164 -9.68 -2.82 10.55
CA HIS A 164 -8.62 -3.01 9.54
C HIS A 164 -7.42 -3.72 10.17
N LEU A 165 -7.00 -3.28 11.34
CA LEU A 165 -5.93 -3.94 12.10
C LEU A 165 -6.28 -5.43 12.33
N ALA A 166 -7.50 -5.71 12.81
CA ALA A 166 -7.93 -7.06 13.10
C ALA A 166 -7.98 -7.96 11.85
N VAL A 167 -8.49 -7.47 10.71
CA VAL A 167 -8.66 -8.29 9.50
C VAL A 167 -7.34 -8.54 8.78
N SER A 168 -6.44 -7.57 8.72
CA SER A 168 -5.21 -7.66 7.91
C SER A 168 -3.99 -8.07 8.73
N PHE A 169 -3.82 -7.49 9.91
CA PHE A 169 -2.57 -7.52 10.68
C PHE A 169 -2.65 -8.35 11.96
N VAL A 170 -3.80 -8.91 12.30
CA VAL A 170 -3.95 -9.85 13.41
C VAL A 170 -4.42 -11.22 12.91
N ARG A 171 -5.62 -11.29 12.29
CA ARG A 171 -6.16 -12.54 11.75
C ARG A 171 -5.62 -12.87 10.36
N GLY A 172 -5.37 -11.84 9.57
CA GLY A 172 -5.03 -11.92 8.14
C GLY A 172 -3.57 -12.27 7.88
N LYS A 173 -3.24 -12.29 6.60
CA LYS A 173 -1.96 -12.76 6.06
C LYS A 173 -0.75 -11.91 6.47
N TRP A 174 -0.94 -10.66 6.88
CA TRP A 174 0.13 -9.77 7.35
C TRP A 174 0.29 -9.75 8.88
N GLY A 175 -0.39 -10.64 9.62
CA GLY A 175 -0.31 -10.72 11.08
C GLY A 175 1.00 -11.29 11.61
N ASN A 176 1.74 -12.02 10.80
CA ASN A 176 2.99 -12.64 11.20
C ASN A 176 4.12 -12.24 10.24
N GLU A 177 5.09 -11.45 10.76
CA GLU A 177 6.21 -10.89 9.99
C GLU A 177 7.06 -12.00 9.34
N GLU A 178 7.31 -13.10 10.03
CA GLU A 178 8.08 -14.20 9.49
C GLU A 178 7.38 -14.89 8.33
N LYS A 179 6.05 -15.07 8.41
CA LYS A 179 5.25 -15.72 7.37
C LYS A 179 5.07 -14.83 6.13
N CYS A 180 4.70 -13.56 6.31
CA CYS A 180 4.47 -12.65 5.17
C CYS A 180 5.75 -11.99 4.65
N GLY A 181 6.81 -11.92 5.47
CA GLY A 181 8.07 -11.29 5.10
C GLY A 181 8.14 -9.79 5.32
N ALA A 182 7.08 -9.19 5.87
CA ALA A 182 6.98 -7.75 6.01
C ALA A 182 6.53 -7.35 7.42
N PRO A 183 7.27 -6.48 8.13
CA PRO A 183 6.76 -5.83 9.34
C PRO A 183 5.58 -4.92 9.01
N MET A 184 4.79 -4.55 10.03
CA MET A 184 3.61 -3.68 9.86
C MET A 184 3.96 -2.36 9.14
N LEU A 185 5.08 -1.75 9.49
CA LEU A 185 5.53 -0.51 8.86
C LEU A 185 5.77 -0.68 7.36
N LEU A 186 6.33 -1.83 6.92
CA LEU A 186 6.54 -2.13 5.50
C LEU A 186 5.22 -2.47 4.80
N ALA A 187 4.43 -3.37 5.36
CA ALA A 187 3.20 -3.85 4.72
C ALA A 187 2.14 -2.74 4.58
N LYS A 188 2.07 -1.80 5.56
CA LYS A 188 1.06 -0.73 5.62
C LYS A 188 1.63 0.64 5.28
N CYS A 189 2.66 1.08 5.99
CA CYS A 189 3.14 2.47 5.96
C CYS A 189 4.32 2.71 5.00
N CYS A 190 4.67 1.75 4.13
CA CYS A 190 5.59 2.04 3.04
C CYS A 190 5.08 3.17 2.14
N HIS A 191 3.76 3.34 2.00
CA HIS A 191 3.15 4.49 1.36
C HIS A 191 3.47 5.81 2.06
N ASP A 192 3.36 5.84 3.39
CA ASP A 192 3.54 7.05 4.19
C ASP A 192 5.02 7.45 4.25
N MET A 193 5.92 6.46 4.35
CA MET A 193 7.37 6.67 4.21
C MET A 193 7.74 7.19 2.83
N ASP A 194 7.16 6.62 1.78
CA ASP A 194 7.32 7.04 0.41
C ASP A 194 6.81 8.49 0.19
N LEU A 195 5.65 8.83 0.72
CA LEU A 195 5.10 10.20 0.67
C LEU A 195 6.04 11.21 1.32
N ILE A 196 6.60 10.93 2.50
CA ILE A 196 7.53 11.83 3.16
C ILE A 196 8.77 12.05 2.28
N MET A 197 9.35 10.98 1.72
CA MET A 197 10.51 11.08 0.83
C MET A 197 10.19 11.86 -0.45
N TRP A 198 9.02 11.64 -1.04
CA TRP A 198 8.57 12.35 -2.24
C TRP A 198 8.27 13.83 -1.98
N LEU A 199 7.59 14.15 -0.88
CA LEU A 199 7.30 15.54 -0.51
C LEU A 199 8.59 16.33 -0.24
N LYS A 200 9.60 15.68 0.37
CA LYS A 200 10.94 16.24 0.61
C LYS A 200 11.94 15.87 -0.51
N SER A 201 11.48 15.61 -1.73
CA SER A 201 12.35 15.18 -2.85
C SER A 201 13.52 16.16 -3.10
N GLY A 202 14.65 15.59 -3.52
CA GLY A 202 15.90 16.37 -3.73
C GLY A 202 16.79 16.45 -2.49
N VAL A 203 16.33 16.03 -1.31
CA VAL A 203 17.12 16.00 -0.07
C VAL A 203 17.18 14.58 0.49
N SER A 204 18.37 14.03 0.65
CA SER A 204 18.56 12.66 1.15
C SER A 204 18.26 12.57 2.65
N PRO A 205 17.53 11.52 3.09
CA PRO A 205 17.46 11.19 4.51
C PRO A 205 18.83 10.72 5.01
N LYS A 206 19.18 11.03 6.26
CA LYS A 206 20.49 10.69 6.87
C LYS A 206 20.40 9.63 7.94
N GLN A 207 19.43 9.76 8.83
CA GLN A 207 19.31 8.94 10.04
C GLN A 207 17.88 8.74 10.41
N ILE A 208 17.60 7.58 11.00
CA ILE A 208 16.27 7.20 11.48
C ILE A 208 16.37 6.65 12.90
N ALA A 209 15.44 7.10 13.77
CA ALA A 209 15.16 6.51 15.08
C ALA A 209 13.71 6.03 15.10
N SER A 210 13.42 4.96 15.84
CA SER A 210 12.08 4.40 15.90
C SER A 210 11.81 3.66 17.21
N PHE A 211 10.54 3.76 17.66
CA PHE A 211 9.99 2.99 18.79
C PHE A 211 8.62 2.44 18.41
N GLY A 212 8.31 1.23 18.87
CA GLY A 212 7.02 0.59 18.61
C GLY A 212 6.95 -0.77 19.27
N SER A 213 5.74 -1.23 19.56
CA SER A 213 5.50 -2.54 20.18
C SER A 213 4.12 -3.08 19.80
N ASP A 214 3.87 -4.34 20.15
CA ASP A 214 2.52 -4.89 20.25
C ASP A 214 1.98 -4.59 21.65
N PHE A 215 0.96 -3.75 21.72
CA PHE A 215 0.35 -3.32 22.96
C PHE A 215 -1.04 -3.92 23.19
N GLN A 216 -1.83 -4.12 22.12
CA GLN A 216 -3.25 -4.44 22.24
C GLN A 216 -3.50 -5.95 22.35
N PHE A 217 -2.80 -6.76 21.54
CA PHE A 217 -3.12 -8.18 21.35
C PHE A 217 -2.22 -9.15 22.14
N ASP A 218 -1.66 -8.67 23.24
CA ASP A 218 -0.97 -9.52 24.20
C ASP A 218 -1.93 -10.63 24.69
N PRO A 219 -1.57 -11.93 24.57
CA PRO A 219 -2.38 -13.04 25.09
C PRO A 219 -2.81 -12.90 26.54
N ALA A 220 -2.02 -12.22 27.38
CA ALA A 220 -2.36 -11.92 28.76
C ALA A 220 -3.57 -10.99 28.92
N LYS A 221 -3.93 -10.24 27.90
CA LYS A 221 -5.10 -9.35 27.87
C LYS A 221 -6.36 -10.02 27.31
N LYS A 222 -6.30 -11.31 26.98
CA LYS A 222 -7.45 -12.07 26.50
C LYS A 222 -8.58 -12.03 27.53
N PRO A 223 -9.81 -11.59 27.14
CA PRO A 223 -10.94 -11.54 28.09
C PRO A 223 -11.30 -12.91 28.65
N ALA A 224 -11.66 -12.97 29.93
CA ALA A 224 -12.17 -14.18 30.54
C ALA A 224 -13.42 -14.68 29.78
N GLY A 225 -13.47 -15.98 29.45
CA GLY A 225 -14.56 -16.55 28.65
C GLY A 225 -14.39 -16.39 27.13
N ALA A 226 -13.36 -15.72 26.65
CA ALA A 226 -13.04 -15.71 25.23
C ALA A 226 -12.55 -17.08 24.76
N GLY A 227 -13.19 -17.62 23.72
CA GLY A 227 -12.86 -18.91 23.10
C GLY A 227 -11.70 -18.80 22.09
N LYS A 228 -11.52 -19.86 21.32
CA LYS A 228 -10.56 -19.87 20.18
C LYS A 228 -11.19 -19.30 18.90
N ARG A 229 -12.49 -19.47 18.74
CA ARG A 229 -13.25 -18.96 17.59
C ARG A 229 -14.53 -18.26 18.03
N CYS A 230 -14.79 -17.09 17.44
CA CYS A 230 -15.91 -16.23 17.84
C CYS A 230 -17.28 -16.92 17.83
N LEU A 231 -17.55 -17.76 16.81
CA LEU A 231 -18.85 -18.39 16.58
C LEU A 231 -18.96 -19.82 17.11
N VAL A 232 -17.96 -20.34 17.82
CA VAL A 232 -17.92 -21.73 18.27
C VAL A 232 -17.93 -21.85 19.79
N ASP A 233 -16.97 -21.22 20.46
CA ASP A 233 -16.67 -21.42 21.87
C ASP A 233 -16.45 -20.12 22.67
N CYS A 234 -16.76 -18.97 22.11
CA CYS A 234 -16.55 -17.68 22.74
C CYS A 234 -17.80 -17.21 23.52
N GLN A 235 -17.65 -16.96 24.82
CA GLN A 235 -18.69 -16.42 25.68
C GLN A 235 -18.75 -14.88 25.68
N CYS A 236 -17.71 -14.22 25.11
CA CYS A 236 -17.61 -12.76 25.06
C CYS A 236 -18.07 -12.17 23.72
N GLU A 237 -18.61 -12.98 22.80
CA GLU A 237 -18.89 -12.59 21.42
C GLU A 237 -19.76 -11.33 21.35
N GLU A 238 -20.82 -11.25 22.16
CA GLU A 238 -21.76 -10.12 22.14
C GLU A 238 -21.17 -8.76 22.56
N THR A 239 -20.17 -8.76 23.43
CA THR A 239 -19.52 -7.52 23.92
C THR A 239 -18.18 -7.22 23.26
N CYS A 240 -17.62 -8.17 22.54
CA CYS A 240 -16.31 -8.05 21.93
C CYS A 240 -16.29 -7.03 20.77
N LEU A 241 -15.33 -6.09 20.82
CA LEU A 241 -15.10 -5.15 19.72
C LEU A 241 -14.61 -5.83 18.43
N TYR A 242 -14.02 -7.03 18.55
CA TYR A 242 -13.42 -7.79 17.45
C TYR A 242 -14.26 -9.01 17.06
N SER A 243 -15.57 -9.05 17.42
CA SER A 243 -16.47 -10.15 17.06
C SER A 243 -16.50 -10.37 15.55
N ALA A 244 -16.15 -11.60 15.10
CA ALA A 244 -16.22 -11.98 13.70
C ALA A 244 -17.67 -11.93 13.17
N LYS A 245 -18.66 -12.23 14.01
CA LYS A 245 -20.08 -12.10 13.65
C LYS A 245 -20.43 -10.66 13.31
N LYS A 246 -20.14 -9.72 14.24
CA LYS A 246 -20.46 -8.30 14.06
C LYS A 246 -19.73 -7.69 12.85
N HIS A 247 -18.46 -8.06 12.63
CA HIS A 247 -17.68 -7.49 11.54
C HIS A 247 -17.98 -8.09 10.17
N TYR A 248 -18.28 -9.39 10.10
CA TYR A 248 -18.27 -10.11 8.83
C TYR A 248 -19.62 -10.75 8.46
N LEU A 249 -20.48 -11.06 9.42
CA LEU A 249 -21.85 -11.56 9.10
C LEU A 249 -22.89 -10.45 9.15
N ASP A 250 -22.82 -9.56 10.15
CA ASP A 250 -23.75 -8.43 10.25
C ASP A 250 -23.40 -7.33 9.22
N HIS A 251 -22.14 -7.33 8.70
CA HIS A 251 -21.65 -6.45 7.63
C HIS A 251 -20.84 -7.25 6.60
N PRO A 252 -21.47 -8.09 5.76
CA PRO A 252 -20.80 -9.07 4.92
C PRO A 252 -19.92 -8.48 3.80
N ASP A 253 -20.12 -7.22 3.46
CA ASP A 253 -19.33 -6.50 2.45
C ASP A 253 -18.07 -5.84 3.04
N ARG A 254 -17.98 -5.76 4.37
CA ARG A 254 -16.83 -5.19 5.05
C ARG A 254 -15.62 -6.13 4.91
N TRP A 255 -14.59 -5.67 4.20
CA TRP A 255 -13.39 -6.47 3.91
C TRP A 255 -13.67 -7.78 3.16
N ALA A 256 -14.73 -7.84 2.38
CA ALA A 256 -15.20 -9.03 1.66
C ALA A 256 -14.08 -9.73 0.88
N PHE A 257 -13.23 -8.96 0.20
CA PHE A 257 -12.10 -9.43 -0.60
C PHE A 257 -10.95 -10.08 0.20
N TYR A 258 -10.92 -9.91 1.54
CA TYR A 258 -10.00 -10.66 2.42
C TYR A 258 -10.73 -11.79 3.14
N VAL A 259 -11.93 -11.50 3.66
CA VAL A 259 -12.64 -12.43 4.55
C VAL A 259 -13.21 -13.62 3.79
N TRP A 260 -13.63 -13.41 2.54
CA TRP A 260 -14.30 -14.41 1.72
C TRP A 260 -13.46 -14.99 0.59
N ASP A 261 -12.16 -14.71 0.55
CA ASP A 261 -11.23 -15.30 -0.43
C ASP A 261 -11.22 -16.85 -0.37
N CYS A 262 -11.43 -17.43 0.80
CA CYS A 262 -11.56 -18.88 0.96
C CYS A 262 -12.84 -19.48 0.33
N LEU A 263 -13.78 -18.64 -0.12
CA LEU A 263 -15.04 -19.03 -0.77
C LEU A 263 -15.06 -18.70 -2.27
N GLU A 264 -13.93 -18.31 -2.88
CA GLU A 264 -13.85 -17.93 -4.30
C GLU A 264 -14.30 -19.04 -5.28
N ASN A 265 -14.32 -20.29 -4.83
CA ASN A 265 -14.83 -21.45 -5.57
C ASN A 265 -16.37 -21.53 -5.59
N ILE A 266 -17.08 -20.72 -4.82
CA ILE A 266 -18.53 -20.62 -4.78
C ILE A 266 -18.92 -19.33 -5.49
N GLU A 267 -19.70 -19.41 -6.56
CA GLU A 267 -20.04 -18.26 -7.40
C GLU A 267 -20.82 -17.19 -6.62
N GLU A 268 -21.79 -17.60 -5.81
CA GLU A 268 -22.57 -16.72 -4.92
C GLU A 268 -22.66 -17.33 -3.50
N PRO A 269 -21.63 -17.12 -2.64
CA PRO A 269 -21.64 -17.70 -1.31
C PRO A 269 -22.77 -17.11 -0.45
N THR A 270 -23.63 -17.98 0.06
CA THR A 270 -24.73 -17.60 0.95
C THR A 270 -24.22 -17.14 2.32
N LEU A 271 -25.09 -16.49 3.11
CA LEU A 271 -24.74 -16.11 4.49
C LEU A 271 -24.42 -17.34 5.34
N GLU A 272 -25.04 -18.51 5.07
CA GLU A 272 -24.77 -19.75 5.79
C GLU A 272 -23.39 -20.32 5.40
N ASP A 273 -22.97 -20.25 4.13
CA ASP A 273 -21.62 -20.63 3.70
C ASP A 273 -20.58 -19.76 4.39
N LYS A 274 -20.81 -18.44 4.45
CA LYS A 274 -19.97 -17.47 5.16
C LYS A 274 -19.88 -17.80 6.65
N ARG A 275 -21.00 -18.05 7.31
CA ARG A 275 -21.06 -18.47 8.72
C ARG A 275 -20.28 -19.77 8.95
N LYS A 276 -20.53 -20.80 8.15
CA LYS A 276 -19.87 -22.08 8.25
C LYS A 276 -18.35 -21.96 8.09
N SER A 277 -17.87 -21.16 7.12
CA SER A 277 -16.43 -20.90 6.94
C SER A 277 -15.80 -20.29 8.20
N LEU A 278 -16.42 -19.27 8.79
CA LEU A 278 -15.93 -18.63 10.03
C LEU A 278 -15.93 -19.59 11.24
N MET A 279 -16.80 -20.57 11.26
CA MET A 279 -16.85 -21.60 12.32
C MET A 279 -15.79 -22.69 12.13
N THR A 280 -15.29 -22.90 10.92
CA THR A 280 -14.37 -24.00 10.59
C THR A 280 -12.94 -23.52 10.35
N ASP A 281 -12.56 -23.27 9.12
CA ASP A 281 -11.18 -23.07 8.65
C ASP A 281 -10.83 -21.63 8.30
N ASN A 282 -11.81 -20.78 8.02
CA ASN A 282 -11.56 -19.37 7.72
C ASN A 282 -10.81 -18.69 8.88
N ILE A 283 -9.63 -18.16 8.58
CA ILE A 283 -8.76 -17.51 9.57
C ILE A 283 -9.42 -16.34 10.30
N HIS A 284 -10.37 -15.65 9.63
CA HIS A 284 -11.07 -14.49 10.19
C HIS A 284 -12.09 -14.84 11.28
N GLY A 285 -12.43 -16.13 11.45
CA GLY A 285 -13.24 -16.61 12.57
C GLY A 285 -12.48 -16.77 13.88
N ARG A 286 -11.13 -16.72 13.89
CA ARG A 286 -10.29 -16.91 15.08
C ARG A 286 -10.39 -15.74 16.07
N CYS A 287 -10.17 -16.03 17.33
CA CYS A 287 -10.00 -15.01 18.36
C CYS A 287 -8.74 -14.19 18.11
N VAL A 288 -8.82 -12.85 18.19
CA VAL A 288 -7.67 -11.97 17.93
C VAL A 288 -6.50 -12.19 18.91
N TRP A 289 -6.79 -12.56 20.16
CA TRP A 289 -5.78 -12.85 21.19
C TRP A 289 -5.16 -14.26 21.09
N ASP A 290 -5.71 -15.13 20.21
CA ASP A 290 -5.17 -16.46 19.93
C ASP A 290 -4.53 -16.53 18.52
N CYS A 291 -4.41 -15.42 17.83
CA CYS A 291 -3.68 -15.38 16.56
C CYS A 291 -2.18 -15.32 16.81
N GLU A 292 -1.42 -16.08 16.02
CA GLU A 292 0.04 -16.00 16.01
C GLU A 292 0.46 -14.73 15.25
N HIS A 293 0.31 -13.56 15.87
CA HIS A 293 0.78 -12.32 15.29
C HIS A 293 2.10 -11.88 15.97
N THR A 294 2.96 -11.25 15.17
CA THR A 294 4.28 -10.78 15.60
C THR A 294 4.54 -9.34 15.18
N VAL A 295 3.59 -8.72 14.47
CA VAL A 295 3.70 -7.34 14.04
C VAL A 295 3.35 -6.38 15.18
N VAL A 296 3.99 -5.23 15.18
CA VAL A 296 3.65 -4.14 16.12
C VAL A 296 2.29 -3.53 15.76
N ASP A 297 1.55 -3.07 16.77
CA ASP A 297 0.28 -2.36 16.54
C ASP A 297 0.43 -0.83 16.56
N HIS A 298 1.58 -0.33 17.00
CA HIS A 298 1.95 1.09 16.86
C HIS A 298 3.45 1.26 16.71
N GLN A 299 3.85 2.31 15.97
CA GLN A 299 5.25 2.64 15.74
C GLN A 299 5.42 4.13 15.43
N SER A 300 6.36 4.78 16.10
CA SER A 300 6.76 6.16 15.84
C SER A 300 8.16 6.17 15.24
N VAL A 301 8.31 6.89 14.12
CA VAL A 301 9.57 7.03 13.37
C VAL A 301 9.95 8.50 13.35
N LEU A 302 11.22 8.80 13.63
CA LEU A 302 11.83 10.12 13.49
C LEU A 302 12.93 10.05 12.43
N MET A 303 12.92 10.98 11.50
CA MET A 303 13.87 11.07 10.39
C MET A 303 14.61 12.40 10.41
N ASN A 304 15.90 12.37 10.08
CA ASN A 304 16.75 13.54 9.88
C ASN A 304 17.23 13.55 8.41
N PHE A 305 17.18 14.74 7.77
CA PHE A 305 17.58 14.95 6.38
C PHE A 305 18.92 15.68 6.26
N ALA A 306 19.49 15.66 5.05
CA ALA A 306 20.84 16.23 4.79
C ALA A 306 20.92 17.73 4.98
N ASP A 307 19.81 18.46 4.81
CA ASP A 307 19.71 19.91 5.02
C ASP A 307 19.35 20.31 6.47
N GLY A 308 19.21 19.33 7.37
CA GLY A 308 18.82 19.54 8.75
C GLY A 308 17.32 19.52 9.03
N ALA A 309 16.48 19.41 8.00
CA ALA A 309 15.05 19.19 8.19
C ALA A 309 14.77 17.86 8.88
N THR A 310 13.59 17.75 9.50
CA THR A 310 13.17 16.53 10.18
C THR A 310 11.79 16.07 9.70
N ALA A 311 11.49 14.79 9.87
CA ALA A 311 10.13 14.28 9.70
C ALA A 311 9.78 13.27 10.79
N THR A 312 8.49 13.16 11.08
CA THR A 312 7.93 12.12 11.95
C THR A 312 6.83 11.38 11.22
N LEU A 313 6.78 10.07 11.45
CA LEU A 313 5.65 9.22 11.05
C LEU A 313 5.16 8.46 12.27
N ASN A 314 3.87 8.60 12.59
CA ASN A 314 3.21 7.82 13.63
C ASN A 314 2.21 6.86 12.99
N MET A 315 2.49 5.58 13.02
CA MET A 315 1.55 4.50 12.68
C MET A 315 0.87 4.04 13.96
N ILE A 316 -0.46 4.12 14.00
CA ILE A 316 -1.25 3.74 15.17
C ILE A 316 -2.40 2.84 14.74
N GLY A 317 -2.33 1.57 15.11
CA GLY A 317 -3.39 0.59 14.91
C GLY A 317 -4.43 0.60 16.01
N GLY A 318 -5.65 0.16 15.70
CA GLY A 318 -6.75 0.05 16.66
C GLY A 318 -7.54 1.34 16.88
N THR A 319 -7.38 2.34 16.03
CA THR A 319 -8.16 3.59 16.12
C THR A 319 -9.61 3.37 15.73
N ALA A 320 -10.50 4.24 16.21
CA ALA A 320 -11.93 4.16 15.91
C ALA A 320 -12.23 4.50 14.43
N LYS A 321 -11.54 5.50 13.87
CA LYS A 321 -11.65 5.97 12.48
C LYS A 321 -10.30 5.78 11.77
N PRO A 322 -10.26 5.26 10.55
CA PRO A 322 -9.06 5.34 9.72
C PRO A 322 -8.83 6.79 9.34
N GLU A 323 -7.59 7.27 9.36
CA GLU A 323 -7.28 8.65 9.02
C GLU A 323 -5.78 8.83 8.74
N ARG A 324 -5.46 9.60 7.69
CA ARG A 324 -4.11 10.11 7.45
C ARG A 324 -4.06 11.60 7.67
N ASN A 325 -3.22 12.01 8.61
CA ASN A 325 -2.95 13.42 8.89
C ASN A 325 -1.57 13.80 8.38
N ILE A 326 -1.48 15.00 7.82
CA ILE A 326 -0.20 15.58 7.42
C ILE A 326 -0.11 17.05 7.86
N HIS A 327 1.06 17.44 8.39
CA HIS A 327 1.41 18.82 8.69
C HIS A 327 2.82 19.09 8.21
N ILE A 328 2.98 20.01 7.26
CA ILE A 328 4.27 20.40 6.66
C ILE A 328 4.54 21.83 7.04
N ILE A 329 5.67 22.07 7.69
CA ILE A 329 6.09 23.37 8.16
C ILE A 329 7.30 23.81 7.34
N GLY A 330 7.19 24.96 6.72
CA GLY A 330 8.24 25.59 5.92
C GLY A 330 8.68 26.93 6.48
N THR A 331 9.69 27.54 5.84
CA THR A 331 10.28 28.82 6.26
C THR A 331 9.38 30.04 6.03
N LYS A 332 8.31 29.88 5.21
CA LYS A 332 7.38 30.98 4.87
C LYS A 332 5.93 30.65 5.19
N GLY A 333 5.64 29.45 5.70
CA GLY A 333 4.26 29.01 5.97
C GLY A 333 4.16 27.54 6.31
N GLU A 334 2.93 27.04 6.33
CA GLU A 334 2.63 25.66 6.66
C GLU A 334 1.45 25.12 5.85
N ILE A 335 1.40 23.80 5.66
CA ILE A 335 0.26 23.09 5.09
C ILE A 335 -0.18 22.03 6.09
N LYS A 336 -1.46 22.02 6.46
CA LYS A 336 -2.03 21.01 7.37
C LYS A 336 -3.29 20.44 6.78
N GLY A 337 -3.43 19.11 6.74
CA GLY A 337 -4.61 18.48 6.16
C GLY A 337 -4.89 17.08 6.64
N VAL A 338 -6.09 16.62 6.29
CA VAL A 338 -6.60 15.27 6.53
C VAL A 338 -6.96 14.66 5.17
N PHE A 339 -6.26 13.62 4.79
CA PHE A 339 -6.43 12.95 3.49
C PHE A 339 -7.86 12.41 3.32
N ASP A 340 -8.36 11.76 4.37
CA ASP A 340 -9.68 11.10 4.33
C ASP A 340 -10.84 12.10 4.19
N ASP A 341 -10.63 13.34 4.58
CA ASP A 341 -11.61 14.43 4.41
C ASP A 341 -11.38 15.20 3.09
N SER A 342 -10.26 14.93 2.38
CA SER A 342 -9.83 15.63 1.14
C SER A 342 -9.71 17.15 1.31
N VAL A 343 -9.38 17.60 2.52
CA VAL A 343 -9.27 19.02 2.88
C VAL A 343 -7.90 19.30 3.49
N PHE A 344 -7.27 20.40 3.05
CA PHE A 344 -6.08 20.92 3.70
C PHE A 344 -6.12 22.45 3.78
N THR A 345 -5.37 23.00 4.74
CA THR A 345 -5.23 24.43 4.94
C THR A 345 -3.80 24.83 4.62
N VAL A 346 -3.62 25.89 3.87
CA VAL A 346 -2.33 26.55 3.64
C VAL A 346 -2.32 27.84 4.45
N ARG A 347 -1.30 28.02 5.28
CA ARG A 347 -1.04 29.28 6.00
C ARG A 347 0.29 29.84 5.58
N THR A 348 0.30 31.10 5.18
CA THR A 348 1.52 31.84 4.80
C THR A 348 1.78 32.97 5.77
N ILE A 349 3.05 33.24 6.10
CA ILE A 349 3.44 34.35 6.93
C ILE A 349 3.14 35.66 6.18
N ASP A 350 2.40 36.56 6.81
CA ASP A 350 2.10 37.89 6.30
C ASP A 350 2.32 38.95 7.39
N THR A 351 3.43 39.68 7.29
CA THR A 351 3.80 40.71 8.24
C THR A 351 2.92 41.98 8.15
N ALA A 352 2.12 42.12 7.10
CA ALA A 352 1.21 43.25 6.92
C ALA A 352 -0.19 42.95 7.48
N SER A 353 -0.56 41.69 7.70
CA SER A 353 -1.84 41.33 8.29
C SER A 353 -1.81 41.52 9.82
N GLU A 354 -2.94 41.90 10.40
CA GLU A 354 -3.08 42.03 11.86
C GLU A 354 -2.80 40.70 12.60
N LYS A 355 -3.16 39.56 11.99
CA LYS A 355 -2.89 38.21 12.53
C LYS A 355 -1.44 37.75 12.34
N GLY A 356 -0.64 38.40 11.47
CA GLY A 356 0.68 37.96 11.09
C GLY A 356 0.75 36.85 10.06
N TRP A 357 -0.41 36.36 9.57
CA TRP A 357 -0.52 35.26 8.61
C TRP A 357 -1.83 35.30 7.82
N ASN A 358 -1.82 34.70 6.62
CA ASN A 358 -3.00 34.44 5.80
C ASN A 358 -3.33 32.96 5.81
N GLU A 359 -4.60 32.64 5.54
CA GLU A 359 -5.09 31.26 5.49
C GLU A 359 -5.96 31.02 4.26
N GLU A 360 -5.69 29.94 3.58
CA GLU A 360 -6.52 29.38 2.50
C GLU A 360 -6.94 27.96 2.89
N VAL A 361 -8.23 27.66 2.83
CA VAL A 361 -8.75 26.29 2.98
C VAL A 361 -9.01 25.73 1.59
N VAL A 362 -8.34 24.63 1.26
CA VAL A 362 -8.49 23.90 -0.01
C VAL A 362 -9.35 22.67 0.25
N ASP A 363 -10.58 22.71 -0.25
CA ASP A 363 -11.50 21.59 -0.24
C ASP A 363 -11.59 21.02 -1.68
N LEU A 364 -11.08 19.82 -1.87
CA LEU A 364 -11.04 19.18 -3.20
C LEU A 364 -12.37 18.60 -3.63
N LYS A 365 -13.38 18.53 -2.73
CA LYS A 365 -14.75 18.02 -2.98
C LYS A 365 -14.80 16.60 -3.55
N ILE A 366 -13.76 15.81 -3.30
CA ILE A 366 -13.65 14.44 -3.84
C ILE A 366 -14.45 13.44 -2.99
N GLY A 367 -14.91 13.86 -1.81
CA GLY A 367 -15.49 12.96 -0.80
C GLY A 367 -14.40 12.18 -0.04
N GLY A 368 -14.71 11.80 1.20
CA GLY A 368 -13.75 11.07 2.03
C GLY A 368 -13.34 9.74 1.41
N ASP A 369 -12.07 9.43 1.49
CA ASP A 369 -11.58 8.10 1.12
C ASP A 369 -12.09 7.07 2.13
N LYS A 370 -12.99 6.19 1.68
CA LYS A 370 -13.39 4.98 2.42
C LYS A 370 -12.27 3.91 2.29
N SER A 371 -11.02 4.39 2.25
CA SER A 371 -9.86 3.56 1.97
C SER A 371 -9.75 2.38 2.91
N GLY A 372 -9.29 1.31 2.40
CA GLY A 372 -9.24 0.04 3.05
C GLY A 372 -10.54 -0.76 2.88
N MET A 373 -11.74 -0.17 2.92
CA MET A 373 -12.99 -0.92 2.71
C MET A 373 -13.33 -1.13 1.23
N THR A 374 -12.99 -0.17 0.38
CA THR A 374 -13.24 -0.19 -1.08
C THR A 374 -11.98 -0.23 -1.92
N GLY A 375 -10.82 0.04 -1.33
CA GLY A 375 -9.52 -0.06 -1.99
C GLY A 375 -9.19 1.05 -3.00
N SER A 376 -9.94 2.17 -3.03
CA SER A 376 -9.81 3.18 -4.09
C SER A 376 -8.73 4.25 -3.87
N HIS A 377 -8.09 4.29 -2.70
CA HIS A 377 -7.02 5.25 -2.34
C HIS A 377 -7.25 6.68 -2.86
N GLY A 378 -8.46 7.22 -2.69
CA GLY A 378 -8.82 8.55 -3.17
C GLY A 378 -8.72 8.72 -4.70
N GLY A 379 -8.85 7.65 -5.47
CA GLY A 379 -8.73 7.65 -6.94
C GLY A 379 -7.30 7.60 -7.45
N GLY A 380 -6.31 7.33 -6.60
CA GLY A 380 -4.90 7.23 -7.00
C GLY A 380 -4.58 5.99 -7.82
N ASP A 381 -5.34 4.92 -7.67
CA ASP A 381 -5.05 3.62 -8.30
C ASP A 381 -5.09 3.71 -9.83
N LEU A 382 -6.16 4.20 -10.42
CA LEU A 382 -6.29 4.30 -11.88
C LEU A 382 -5.35 5.37 -12.47
N ARG A 383 -5.12 6.48 -11.75
CA ARG A 383 -4.15 7.52 -12.18
C ARG A 383 -2.71 7.03 -12.19
N LEU A 384 -2.36 6.08 -11.31
CA LEU A 384 -1.07 5.41 -11.38
C LEU A 384 -0.95 4.59 -12.68
N VAL A 385 -2.00 3.86 -13.05
CA VAL A 385 -2.00 3.06 -14.28
C VAL A 385 -1.95 3.95 -15.52
N GLU A 386 -2.71 5.06 -15.51
CA GLU A 386 -2.69 6.09 -16.56
C GLU A 386 -1.25 6.60 -16.78
N ASP A 387 -0.58 7.06 -15.72
CA ASP A 387 0.81 7.57 -15.80
C ASP A 387 1.78 6.46 -16.28
N PHE A 388 1.60 5.22 -15.81
CA PHE A 388 2.39 4.08 -16.28
C PHE A 388 2.25 3.85 -17.79
N VAL A 389 1.02 3.87 -18.30
CA VAL A 389 0.73 3.72 -19.73
C VAL A 389 1.36 4.85 -20.53
N HIS A 390 1.18 6.11 -20.11
CA HIS A 390 1.75 7.29 -20.75
C HIS A 390 3.29 7.26 -20.77
N VAL A 391 3.92 6.86 -19.65
CA VAL A 391 5.37 6.65 -19.59
C VAL A 391 5.82 5.57 -20.60
N LEU A 392 5.06 4.47 -20.77
CA LEU A 392 5.39 3.44 -21.76
C LEU A 392 5.20 3.92 -23.20
N GLN A 393 4.25 4.81 -23.43
CA GLN A 393 4.05 5.48 -24.74
C GLN A 393 5.13 6.51 -25.07
N GLY A 394 6.01 6.84 -24.11
CA GLY A 394 7.11 7.78 -24.27
C GLY A 394 6.77 9.22 -23.91
N GLU A 395 5.68 9.43 -23.21
CA GLU A 395 5.31 10.74 -22.66
C GLU A 395 6.14 11.09 -21.43
N GLU A 396 6.16 12.38 -21.07
CA GLU A 396 6.84 12.84 -19.86
C GLU A 396 6.12 12.34 -18.61
N PRO A 397 6.86 11.79 -17.62
CA PRO A 397 6.27 11.32 -16.37
C PRO A 397 5.57 12.44 -15.61
N SER A 398 4.48 12.13 -14.93
CA SER A 398 3.83 13.07 -14.01
C SER A 398 4.72 13.40 -12.79
N ILE A 399 4.37 14.45 -12.06
CA ILE A 399 5.04 14.78 -10.78
C ILE A 399 4.92 13.67 -9.74
N SER A 400 3.98 12.77 -9.93
CA SER A 400 3.67 11.64 -9.04
C SER A 400 4.42 10.36 -9.40
N CYS A 401 5.14 10.33 -10.52
CA CYS A 401 5.79 9.13 -11.04
C CYS A 401 6.62 8.40 -9.96
N THR A 402 6.41 7.09 -9.89
CA THR A 402 6.95 6.22 -8.84
C THR A 402 8.00 5.26 -9.39
N THR A 403 9.01 5.78 -10.09
CA THR A 403 10.09 4.90 -10.55
C THR A 403 10.73 4.19 -9.35
N ILE A 404 11.31 3.01 -9.60
CA ILE A 404 12.02 2.28 -8.54
C ILE A 404 13.09 3.15 -7.86
N LYS A 405 13.80 3.99 -8.63
CA LYS A 405 14.83 4.90 -8.12
C LYS A 405 14.26 5.89 -7.11
N ASP A 406 13.07 6.43 -7.38
CA ASP A 406 12.41 7.39 -6.49
C ASP A 406 11.80 6.75 -5.24
N SER A 407 11.49 5.44 -5.33
CA SER A 407 10.84 4.67 -4.25
C SER A 407 11.82 4.00 -3.28
N ILE A 408 13.10 3.87 -3.65
CA ILE A 408 14.12 3.14 -2.85
C ILE A 408 14.26 3.74 -1.45
N ASN A 409 14.36 5.06 -1.31
CA ASN A 409 14.56 5.72 -0.01
C ASN A 409 13.42 5.43 0.98
N GLY A 410 12.19 5.33 0.50
CA GLY A 410 11.04 4.96 1.33
C GLY A 410 11.21 3.57 1.93
N HIS A 411 11.57 2.56 1.12
CA HIS A 411 11.78 1.20 1.58
C HIS A 411 12.99 1.05 2.50
N LEU A 412 14.15 1.62 2.12
CA LEU A 412 15.33 1.62 2.97
C LEU A 412 15.07 2.31 4.31
N GLY A 413 14.27 3.39 4.30
CA GLY A 413 13.81 4.08 5.50
C GLY A 413 13.01 3.18 6.43
N VAL A 414 12.14 2.32 5.88
CA VAL A 414 11.40 1.33 6.68
C VAL A 414 12.34 0.32 7.31
N PHE A 415 13.30 -0.24 6.56
CA PHE A 415 14.26 -1.21 7.12
C PHE A 415 15.13 -0.58 8.20
N CYS A 416 15.59 0.68 8.00
CA CYS A 416 16.31 1.42 9.04
C CYS A 416 15.43 1.67 10.27
N ALA A 417 14.15 1.98 10.13
CA ALA A 417 13.21 2.17 11.24
C ALA A 417 12.99 0.87 12.03
N GLU A 418 12.88 -0.27 11.35
CA GLU A 418 12.77 -1.57 12.00
C GLU A 418 14.04 -1.95 12.76
N ARG A 419 15.21 -1.70 12.19
CA ARG A 419 16.49 -1.90 12.90
C ARG A 419 16.60 -0.96 14.10
N ALA A 420 16.26 0.31 13.93
CA ALA A 420 16.30 1.30 15.02
C ALA A 420 15.41 0.87 16.20
N ARG A 421 14.21 0.35 15.93
CA ARG A 421 13.28 -0.18 16.92
C ARG A 421 13.84 -1.41 17.63
N LYS A 422 14.36 -2.39 16.86
CA LYS A 422 14.86 -3.67 17.38
C LYS A 422 16.17 -3.51 18.17
N GLU A 423 17.06 -2.61 17.73
CA GLU A 423 18.38 -2.36 18.31
C GLU A 423 18.39 -1.23 19.35
N SER A 424 17.28 -0.46 19.50
CA SER A 424 17.19 0.75 20.34
C SER A 424 18.29 1.77 19.99
N ALA A 425 18.52 2.00 18.71
CA ALA A 425 19.60 2.82 18.18
C ALA A 425 19.12 3.81 17.13
N VAL A 426 19.94 4.83 16.85
CA VAL A 426 19.77 5.69 15.66
C VAL A 426 20.53 5.06 14.51
N ILE A 427 19.83 4.72 13.44
CA ILE A 427 20.40 4.01 12.28
C ILE A 427 20.69 5.00 11.14
N PRO A 428 21.92 5.03 10.60
CA PRO A 428 22.22 5.82 9.42
C PRO A 428 21.52 5.21 8.19
N MET A 429 21.01 6.08 7.33
CA MET A 429 20.49 5.67 6.02
C MET A 429 21.63 5.23 5.11
N PRO A 430 21.48 4.10 4.40
CA PRO A 430 22.50 3.68 3.46
C PRO A 430 22.54 4.61 2.22
N ASP A 431 23.75 4.81 1.67
CA ASP A 431 23.92 5.52 0.42
C ASP A 431 23.47 4.65 -0.77
N ILE A 432 22.59 5.19 -1.60
CA ILE A 432 22.22 4.55 -2.87
C ILE A 432 23.31 4.87 -3.89
N ARG A 433 24.18 3.93 -4.16
CA ARG A 433 25.26 4.05 -5.17
C ARG A 433 24.87 3.51 -6.54
#